data_c671c01faff3ff040786a831656d8c18
#
_entry.id   c671c01faff3ff040786a831656d8c18
#
_cell.length_a   1.000
_cell.length_b   1.000
_cell.length_c   1.000
_cell.angle_alpha   90.00
_cell.angle_beta   90.00
_cell.angle_gamma   90.00
#
_symmetry.space_group_name_H-M   'P 1'
#
loop_
_entity.id
_entity.type
_entity.pdbx_description
1 polymer ?
#
loop_
_entity_poly.entity_id
_entity_poly.type
_entity_poly.pdbx_seq_one_letter_code
_entity_poly.pdbx_strand_id
1 'polypeptide(L)'
;MASIFSRIVAGEIPCYKVAEDDKYFAFLDINPLAKGHTLVIPKQEVDYYFDLDDETLAGMTIFAKRVAHKIKEQTGCKKVAMVVLGLEVAHAHIHLIPMNSENDVDFRREKLKLSPGEFDEIASSLAL
;
A
#
# COMPACT_ATOMS: atom_id res chain seq x y z
N MET A 1 -17.42 -13.80 -3.60
CA MET A 1 -17.16 -12.59 -4.42
C MET A 1 -15.73 -12.12 -4.22
N ALA A 2 -15.11 -11.70 -5.29
CA ALA A 2 -13.76 -11.15 -5.22
C ALA A 2 -13.75 -9.82 -4.46
N SER A 3 -12.73 -9.59 -3.64
CA SER A 3 -12.54 -8.31 -2.99
C SER A 3 -12.26 -7.22 -4.02
N ILE A 4 -12.41 -5.96 -3.62
CA ILE A 4 -12.04 -4.82 -4.49
C ILE A 4 -10.55 -4.90 -4.85
N PHE A 5 -9.69 -5.38 -3.95
CA PHE A 5 -8.26 -5.52 -4.24
C PHE A 5 -7.97 -6.64 -5.24
N SER A 6 -8.67 -7.77 -5.16
CA SER A 6 -8.56 -8.82 -6.17
C SER A 6 -8.96 -8.31 -7.55
N ARG A 7 -9.98 -7.47 -7.61
CA ARG A 7 -10.43 -6.86 -8.85
C ARG A 7 -9.42 -5.86 -9.41
N ILE A 8 -8.72 -5.15 -8.53
CA ILE A 8 -7.60 -4.27 -8.91
C ILE A 8 -6.46 -5.09 -9.53
N VAL A 9 -6.09 -6.20 -8.89
CA VAL A 9 -5.03 -7.09 -9.41
C VAL A 9 -5.42 -7.65 -10.78
N ALA A 10 -6.70 -7.98 -10.97
CA ALA A 10 -7.21 -8.50 -12.24
C ALA A 10 -7.32 -7.44 -13.35
N GLY A 11 -7.10 -6.16 -13.02
CA GLY A 11 -7.23 -5.07 -13.98
C GLY A 11 -8.66 -4.60 -14.23
N GLU A 12 -9.63 -5.08 -13.45
CA GLU A 12 -11.04 -4.69 -13.58
C GLU A 12 -11.31 -3.31 -13.00
N ILE A 13 -10.54 -2.90 -11.99
CA ILE A 13 -10.62 -1.59 -11.36
C ILE A 13 -9.28 -0.90 -11.54
N PRO A 14 -9.25 0.35 -12.03
CA PRO A 14 -7.99 1.08 -12.19
C PRO A 14 -7.36 1.41 -10.84
N CYS A 15 -6.04 1.49 -10.82
CA CYS A 15 -5.27 1.88 -9.64
C CYS A 15 -3.99 2.60 -10.09
N TYR A 16 -3.28 3.17 -9.12
CA TYR A 16 -1.98 3.79 -9.36
C TYR A 16 -0.91 2.81 -8.87
N LYS A 17 -0.50 1.91 -9.78
CA LYS A 17 0.43 0.84 -9.45
C LYS A 17 1.83 1.37 -9.15
N VAL A 18 2.44 0.81 -8.11
CA VAL A 18 3.81 1.13 -7.67
C VAL A 18 4.76 -0.03 -7.97
N ALA A 19 4.34 -1.25 -7.68
CA ALA A 19 5.18 -2.43 -7.84
C ALA A 19 4.32 -3.68 -7.98
N GLU A 20 4.88 -4.70 -8.61
CA GLU A 20 4.20 -5.98 -8.78
C GLU A 20 5.21 -7.08 -9.05
N ASP A 21 4.98 -8.25 -8.46
CA ASP A 21 5.66 -9.49 -8.86
C ASP A 21 4.62 -10.62 -8.95
N ASP A 22 5.06 -11.86 -8.99
CA ASP A 22 4.14 -12.99 -9.16
C ASP A 22 3.13 -13.13 -8.02
N LYS A 23 3.48 -12.72 -6.82
CA LYS A 23 2.70 -12.98 -5.61
C LYS A 23 2.14 -11.73 -4.93
N TYR A 24 2.75 -10.57 -5.16
CA TYR A 24 2.42 -9.34 -4.43
C TYR A 24 2.18 -8.17 -5.38
N PHE A 25 1.43 -7.20 -4.87
CA PHE A 25 1.04 -6.03 -5.65
C PHE A 25 1.03 -4.81 -4.74
N ALA A 26 1.54 -3.70 -5.21
CA ALA A 26 1.54 -2.44 -4.46
C ALA A 26 0.95 -1.32 -5.31
N PHE A 27 0.11 -0.51 -4.70
CA PHE A 27 -0.55 0.62 -5.36
C PHE A 27 -0.86 1.72 -4.33
N LEU A 28 -1.05 2.93 -4.81
CA LEU A 28 -1.33 4.06 -3.93
C LEU A 28 -2.71 3.96 -3.30
N ASP A 29 -2.82 4.35 -2.04
CA ASP A 29 -4.11 4.53 -1.37
C ASP A 29 -4.76 5.80 -1.94
N ILE A 30 -5.99 5.70 -2.41
CA ILE A 30 -6.72 6.84 -2.99
C ILE A 30 -7.29 7.78 -1.92
N ASN A 31 -7.23 7.38 -0.66
CA ASN A 31 -7.59 8.20 0.50
C ASN A 31 -6.36 8.31 1.41
N PRO A 32 -5.26 8.92 0.92
CA PRO A 32 -3.98 8.83 1.59
C PRO A 32 -3.87 9.76 2.80
N LEU A 33 -3.13 9.31 3.82
CA LEU A 33 -2.74 10.16 4.94
C LEU A 33 -1.59 11.08 4.57
N ALA A 34 -0.79 10.68 3.57
CA ALA A 34 0.35 11.46 3.10
C ALA A 34 0.60 11.12 1.63
N LYS A 35 1.30 12.00 0.91
CA LYS A 35 1.73 11.70 -0.45
C LYS A 35 2.72 10.54 -0.41
N GLY A 36 2.39 9.45 -1.10
CA GLY A 36 3.19 8.24 -1.08
C GLY A 36 2.63 7.13 -0.19
N HIS A 37 1.51 7.36 0.49
CA HIS A 37 0.80 6.32 1.24
C HIS A 37 0.43 5.19 0.27
N THR A 38 1.03 4.03 0.47
CA THR A 38 0.94 2.89 -0.44
C THR A 38 0.36 1.69 0.28
N LEU A 39 -0.41 0.88 -0.45
CA LEU A 39 -0.93 -0.39 0.03
C LEU A 39 -0.15 -1.53 -0.60
N VAL A 40 0.18 -2.53 0.19
CA VAL A 40 0.83 -3.76 -0.27
C VAL A 40 -0.10 -4.91 0.02
N ILE A 41 -0.40 -5.71 -1.00
CA ILE A 41 -1.32 -6.84 -0.89
C ILE A 41 -0.70 -8.11 -1.45
N PRO A 42 -1.08 -9.29 -0.92
CA PRO A 42 -0.83 -10.54 -1.64
C PRO A 42 -1.88 -10.67 -2.74
N LYS A 43 -1.52 -11.29 -3.84
CA LYS A 43 -2.50 -11.58 -4.91
C LYS A 43 -3.52 -12.62 -4.47
N GLN A 44 -3.15 -13.49 -3.54
CA GLN A 44 -4.05 -14.44 -2.91
C GLN A 44 -5.04 -13.68 -2.00
N GLU A 45 -6.33 -13.95 -2.14
CA GLU A 45 -7.35 -13.30 -1.33
C GLU A 45 -7.53 -14.02 0.00
N VAL A 46 -7.00 -13.43 1.08
CA VAL A 46 -7.17 -13.87 2.46
C VAL A 46 -7.55 -12.64 3.27
N ASP A 47 -8.64 -12.70 4.01
CA ASP A 47 -9.17 -11.55 4.74
C ASP A 47 -8.23 -11.07 5.84
N TYR A 48 -7.87 -11.97 6.74
CA TYR A 48 -7.12 -11.64 7.94
C TYR A 48 -5.62 -11.83 7.72
N TYR A 49 -4.84 -10.78 7.97
CA TYR A 49 -3.40 -10.78 7.74
C TYR A 49 -2.71 -11.97 8.44
N PHE A 50 -3.10 -12.27 9.69
CA PHE A 50 -2.48 -13.34 10.45
C PHE A 50 -2.95 -14.74 10.05
N ASP A 51 -3.87 -14.86 9.12
CA ASP A 51 -4.26 -16.14 8.52
C ASP A 51 -3.42 -16.46 7.27
N LEU A 52 -2.56 -15.53 6.83
CA LEU A 52 -1.61 -15.82 5.76
C LEU A 52 -0.62 -16.86 6.23
N ASP A 53 -0.21 -17.77 5.32
CA ASP A 53 0.83 -18.72 5.67
C ASP A 53 2.18 -18.01 5.86
N ASP A 54 3.11 -18.70 6.54
CA ASP A 54 4.40 -18.09 6.90
C ASP A 54 5.19 -17.61 5.68
N GLU A 55 5.18 -18.40 4.61
CA GLU A 55 5.91 -18.06 3.38
C GLU A 55 5.33 -16.78 2.74
N THR A 56 4.01 -16.69 2.64
CA THR A 56 3.34 -15.53 2.06
C THR A 56 3.57 -14.29 2.93
N LEU A 57 3.43 -14.45 4.24
CA LEU A 57 3.61 -13.34 5.18
C LEU A 57 5.06 -12.83 5.14
N ALA A 58 6.02 -13.72 5.15
CA ALA A 58 7.45 -13.35 5.08
C ALA A 58 7.78 -12.67 3.75
N GLY A 59 7.32 -13.24 2.64
CA GLY A 59 7.54 -12.68 1.31
C GLY A 59 6.89 -11.30 1.14
N MET A 60 5.70 -11.14 1.69
CA MET A 60 4.99 -9.86 1.66
C MET A 60 5.75 -8.77 2.42
N THR A 61 6.33 -9.11 3.56
CA THR A 61 7.15 -8.18 4.34
C THR A 61 8.42 -7.78 3.58
N ILE A 62 9.07 -8.73 2.93
CA ILE A 62 10.26 -8.45 2.11
C ILE A 62 9.89 -7.56 0.92
N PHE A 63 8.76 -7.83 0.27
CA PHE A 63 8.27 -6.99 -0.82
C PHE A 63 7.96 -5.57 -0.32
N ALA A 64 7.29 -5.47 0.83
CA ALA A 64 6.99 -4.17 1.45
C ALA A 64 8.27 -3.39 1.80
N LYS A 65 9.32 -4.07 2.24
CA LYS A 65 10.61 -3.44 2.54
C LYS A 65 11.17 -2.73 1.31
N ARG A 66 11.11 -3.37 0.15
CA ARG A 66 11.61 -2.77 -1.10
C ARG A 66 10.81 -1.52 -1.46
N VAL A 67 9.49 -1.60 -1.35
CA VAL A 67 8.60 -0.47 -1.61
C VAL A 67 8.87 0.66 -0.61
N ALA A 68 9.00 0.32 0.67
CA ALA A 68 9.25 1.30 1.74
C ALA A 68 10.57 2.06 1.53
N HIS A 69 11.63 1.38 1.09
CA HIS A 69 12.89 2.05 0.78
C HIS A 69 12.72 3.07 -0.34
N LYS A 70 11.94 2.72 -1.36
CA LYS A 70 11.68 3.64 -2.47
C LYS A 70 10.86 4.85 -2.00
N ILE A 71 9.87 4.62 -1.16
CA ILE A 71 9.07 5.71 -0.57
C ILE A 71 9.97 6.67 0.21
N LYS A 72 10.83 6.13 1.07
CA LYS A 72 11.73 6.96 1.87
C LYS A 72 12.69 7.77 1.00
N GLU A 73 13.25 7.15 -0.02
CA GLU A 73 14.15 7.81 -0.98
C GLU A 73 13.45 8.97 -1.69
N GLN A 74 12.25 8.76 -2.18
CA GLN A 74 11.54 9.76 -2.98
C GLN A 74 10.87 10.86 -2.16
N THR A 75 10.38 10.54 -0.97
CA THR A 75 9.67 11.52 -0.12
C THR A 75 10.60 12.26 0.83
N GLY A 76 11.76 11.70 1.13
CA GLY A 76 12.68 12.27 2.12
C GLY A 76 12.14 12.16 3.55
N CYS A 77 11.14 11.34 3.81
CA CYS A 77 10.59 11.17 5.15
C CYS A 77 11.59 10.53 6.10
N LYS A 78 11.39 10.72 7.40
CA LYS A 78 12.27 10.15 8.41
C LYS A 78 12.20 8.64 8.45
N LYS A 79 10.99 8.09 8.37
CA LYS A 79 10.73 6.65 8.36
C LYS A 79 9.46 6.37 7.58
N VAL A 80 9.26 5.11 7.23
CA VAL A 80 8.00 4.62 6.66
C VAL A 80 7.35 3.73 7.72
N ALA A 81 6.12 4.07 8.10
CA ALA A 81 5.35 3.24 9.02
C ALA A 81 4.72 2.07 8.27
N MET A 82 4.65 0.93 8.92
CA MET A 82 3.95 -0.24 8.41
C MET A 82 2.80 -0.56 9.35
N VAL A 83 1.56 -0.50 8.84
CA VAL A 83 0.36 -0.66 9.64
C VAL A 83 -0.57 -1.68 9.00
N VAL A 84 -1.16 -2.56 9.79
CA VAL A 84 -2.18 -3.51 9.34
C VAL A 84 -3.45 -3.26 10.14
N LEU A 85 -4.55 -2.97 9.45
CA LEU A 85 -5.87 -2.79 10.06
C LEU A 85 -6.87 -3.82 9.51
N GLY A 86 -7.24 -3.70 8.24
CA GLY A 86 -8.00 -4.73 7.54
C GLY A 86 -9.48 -4.82 7.88
N LEU A 87 -10.08 -3.81 8.48
CA LEU A 87 -11.50 -3.86 8.86
C LEU A 87 -12.45 -3.46 7.72
N GLU A 88 -12.00 -2.62 6.80
CA GLU A 88 -12.87 -2.11 5.72
C GLU A 88 -12.88 -2.99 4.49
N VAL A 89 -11.76 -3.61 4.14
CA VAL A 89 -11.65 -4.47 2.97
C VAL A 89 -11.21 -5.85 3.40
N ALA A 90 -11.98 -6.87 3.00
CA ALA A 90 -11.75 -8.28 3.37
C ALA A 90 -10.65 -8.91 2.51
N HIS A 91 -9.48 -8.26 2.46
CA HIS A 91 -8.29 -8.71 1.75
C HIS A 91 -7.10 -8.13 2.49
N ALA A 92 -6.28 -9.00 3.05
CA ALA A 92 -5.15 -8.61 3.89
C ALA A 92 -4.26 -7.59 3.17
N HIS A 93 -3.90 -6.52 3.87
CA HIS A 93 -3.05 -5.48 3.28
C HIS A 93 -2.23 -4.75 4.34
N ILE A 94 -1.08 -4.30 3.90
CA ILE A 94 -0.17 -3.48 4.69
C ILE A 94 -0.27 -2.04 4.19
N HIS A 95 -0.44 -1.09 5.11
CA HIS A 95 -0.29 0.33 4.82
C HIS A 95 1.17 0.71 5.01
N LEU A 96 1.78 1.33 4.00
CA LEU A 96 3.10 1.95 4.10
C LEU A 96 2.90 3.45 4.02
N ILE A 97 3.24 4.15 5.10
CA ILE A 97 2.93 5.58 5.25
C ILE A 97 4.21 6.35 5.56
N PRO A 98 4.63 7.28 4.66
CA PRO A 98 5.76 8.13 4.99
C PRO A 98 5.43 8.99 6.20
N MET A 99 6.31 9.02 7.19
CA MET A 99 6.06 9.78 8.42
C MET A 99 7.29 10.54 8.90
N ASN A 100 7.03 11.67 9.53
CA ASN A 100 8.03 12.47 10.22
C ASN A 100 7.67 12.61 11.70
N SER A 101 6.44 12.27 12.07
CA SER A 101 5.95 12.20 13.45
C SER A 101 4.88 11.12 13.57
N GLU A 102 4.60 10.68 14.78
CA GLU A 102 3.56 9.67 15.02
C GLU A 102 2.18 10.13 14.60
N ASN A 103 1.91 11.42 14.64
CA ASN A 103 0.64 11.99 14.23
C ASN A 103 0.36 11.77 12.73
N ASP A 104 1.38 11.54 11.94
CA ASP A 104 1.24 11.28 10.49
C ASP A 104 0.53 9.96 10.20
N VAL A 105 0.47 9.04 11.15
CA VAL A 105 -0.19 7.74 10.99
C VAL A 105 -1.51 7.65 11.77
N ASP A 106 -2.12 8.75 12.11
CA ASP A 106 -3.43 8.79 12.73
C ASP A 106 -4.51 8.71 11.65
N PHE A 107 -5.16 7.55 11.55
CA PHE A 107 -6.20 7.30 10.53
C PHE A 107 -7.48 8.09 10.75
N ARG A 108 -7.63 8.79 11.88
CA ARG A 108 -8.75 9.69 12.14
C ARG A 108 -8.55 11.06 11.48
N ARG A 109 -7.33 11.37 11.05
CA ARG A 109 -7.03 12.62 10.36
C ARG A 109 -7.76 12.69 9.03
N GLU A 110 -8.03 13.91 8.59
CA GLU A 110 -8.58 14.13 7.26
C GLU A 110 -7.60 13.61 6.19
N LYS A 111 -8.12 12.86 5.24
CA LYS A 111 -7.31 12.31 4.15
C LYS A 111 -7.02 13.40 3.12
N LEU A 112 -5.86 13.30 2.48
CA LEU A 112 -5.51 14.21 1.41
C LEU A 112 -6.42 13.99 0.20
N LYS A 113 -6.71 15.09 -0.51
CA LYS A 113 -7.46 15.05 -1.76
C LYS A 113 -6.50 15.42 -2.88
N LEU A 114 -6.03 14.41 -3.59
CA LEU A 114 -5.07 14.58 -4.68
C LEU A 114 -5.77 14.42 -6.02
N SER A 115 -5.29 15.16 -7.02
CA SER A 115 -5.78 15.02 -8.38
C SER A 115 -5.23 13.76 -9.03
N PRO A 116 -5.89 13.23 -10.10
CA PRO A 116 -5.32 12.09 -10.83
C PRO A 116 -3.89 12.35 -11.32
N GLY A 117 -3.59 13.57 -11.75
CA GLY A 117 -2.24 13.95 -12.17
C GLY A 117 -1.22 13.85 -11.04
N GLU A 118 -1.60 14.27 -9.84
CA GLU A 118 -0.72 14.15 -8.66
C GLU A 118 -0.48 12.69 -8.31
N PHE A 119 -1.52 11.85 -8.34
CA PHE A 119 -1.35 10.40 -8.12
C PHE A 119 -0.43 9.79 -9.18
N ASP A 120 -0.59 10.14 -10.45
CA ASP A 120 0.25 9.63 -11.52
C ASP A 120 1.72 9.99 -11.30
N GLU A 121 2.01 11.23 -10.91
CA GLU A 121 3.37 11.68 -10.62
C GLU A 121 3.98 10.90 -9.46
N ILE A 122 3.21 10.72 -8.38
CA ILE A 122 3.68 10.00 -7.20
C ILE A 122 3.95 8.54 -7.57
N ALA A 123 3.02 7.88 -8.25
CA ALA A 123 3.18 6.49 -8.65
C ALA A 123 4.41 6.31 -9.55
N SER A 124 4.63 7.24 -10.48
CA SER A 124 5.81 7.21 -11.35
C SER A 124 7.10 7.35 -10.56
N SER A 125 7.12 8.22 -9.57
CA SER A 125 8.31 8.42 -8.73
C SER A 125 8.63 7.21 -7.86
N LEU A 126 7.62 6.46 -7.46
CA LEU A 126 7.75 5.28 -6.58
C LEU A 126 7.89 3.97 -7.35
N ALA A 127 7.70 3.97 -8.66
CA ALA A 127 7.69 2.75 -9.46
C ALA A 127 8.98 1.93 -9.30
N LEU A 128 8.79 0.63 -9.08
CA LEU A 128 9.87 -0.34 -8.99
C LEU A 128 9.83 -1.29 -10.19
#